data_8b07258a3db755f1c1a44b727ae37338
#
_entry.id   8b07258a3db755f1c1a44b727ae37338
#
_cell.length_a   1.000
_cell.length_b   1.000
_cell.length_c   1.000
_cell.angle_alpha   90.00
_cell.angle_beta   90.00
_cell.angle_gamma   90.00
#
_symmetry.space_group_name_H-M   'P 1'
#
loop_
_entity.id
_entity.type
_entity.pdbx_description
1 polymer ?
#
loop_
_entity_poly.entity_id
_entity_poly.type
_entity_poly.pdbx_seq_one_letter_code
_entity_poly.pdbx_strand_id
1 'polypeptide(L)'
;MDKAGTLPDKIGSTKKYKITNLKIVGELNGTDWLLIRDMAGGNYDGRPYESEGKLATLDLSDAKIVSGGENYFSGWLNGELAYTSKDVLGAYAFYGCTSLVSLVLPKDITKIGERAFQECSKLTDIAIPASVTSIGKVAFGTCTSLTSIMIPFGVVSIEWMTFENCTSLTDIVIPTSVTSIGDDAFMDCKGLTGITIPSSVTSIGGGAFSGCSGLTSLSIHSGVTSIGGHAFYNCSGLTSIYVYAEKMPKLGANMFDGCDAKNCKVYVPKGTYDDYWLSEFGYFENIVEFDATGIDKVTTSTDANELSRYSVNGQRLSVPTKGLNIVKYSDGSVKKVFVQ
;
A
#
# COMPACT_ATOMS: atom_id res chain seq x y z
N MET A 1 -13.30 -8.73 -25.85
CA MET A 1 -14.21 -9.87 -25.53
C MET A 1 -15.64 -9.42 -25.82
N ASP A 2 -16.34 -10.10 -26.68
CA ASP A 2 -17.74 -9.71 -27.01
C ASP A 2 -18.75 -10.26 -25.97
N LYS A 3 -18.29 -11.26 -25.17
CA LYS A 3 -19.07 -11.91 -24.14
C LYS A 3 -18.17 -12.38 -23.02
N ALA A 4 -18.52 -12.06 -21.78
CA ALA A 4 -17.83 -12.55 -20.58
C ALA A 4 -17.92 -14.08 -20.48
N GLY A 5 -16.88 -14.71 -19.92
CA GLY A 5 -16.77 -16.17 -19.77
C GLY A 5 -16.24 -16.91 -20.99
N THR A 6 -15.78 -16.21 -22.04
CA THR A 6 -15.30 -16.83 -23.28
C THR A 6 -13.79 -16.83 -23.47
N LEU A 7 -13.04 -16.30 -22.50
CA LEU A 7 -11.56 -16.25 -22.55
C LEU A 7 -10.95 -17.67 -22.64
N PRO A 8 -11.44 -18.69 -21.90
CA PRO A 8 -10.92 -20.05 -22.02
C PRO A 8 -10.99 -20.62 -23.43
N ASP A 9 -12.08 -20.38 -24.15
CA ASP A 9 -12.26 -20.86 -25.54
C ASP A 9 -11.31 -20.12 -26.50
N LYS A 10 -11.09 -18.83 -26.30
CA LYS A 10 -10.21 -18.00 -27.14
C LYS A 10 -8.75 -18.34 -26.98
N ILE A 11 -8.29 -18.64 -25.78
CA ILE A 11 -6.87 -18.96 -25.48
C ILE A 11 -6.59 -20.44 -25.73
N GLY A 12 -7.46 -21.33 -25.27
CA GLY A 12 -7.30 -22.78 -25.34
C GLY A 12 -6.25 -23.34 -24.38
N SER A 13 -6.39 -24.61 -24.02
CA SER A 13 -5.56 -25.27 -23.00
C SER A 13 -4.08 -25.36 -23.37
N THR A 14 -3.75 -25.48 -24.65
CA THR A 14 -2.36 -25.68 -25.14
C THR A 14 -1.52 -24.38 -25.13
N LYS A 15 -2.16 -23.20 -25.13
CA LYS A 15 -1.49 -21.89 -25.20
C LYS A 15 -1.38 -21.21 -23.85
N LYS A 16 -2.25 -21.52 -22.88
CA LYS A 16 -2.37 -20.77 -21.62
C LYS A 16 -1.04 -20.63 -20.85
N TYR A 17 -0.19 -21.65 -20.83
CA TYR A 17 1.10 -21.61 -20.12
C TYR A 17 2.27 -21.10 -20.97
N LYS A 18 2.01 -20.68 -22.21
CA LYS A 18 3.02 -20.08 -23.09
C LYS A 18 2.91 -18.56 -23.18
N ILE A 19 1.78 -18.01 -22.74
CA ILE A 19 1.52 -16.57 -22.81
C ILE A 19 2.21 -15.89 -21.63
N THR A 20 3.06 -14.93 -21.93
CA THR A 20 3.76 -14.10 -20.94
C THR A 20 3.20 -12.68 -20.85
N ASN A 21 2.57 -12.21 -21.94
CA ASN A 21 1.97 -10.87 -22.01
C ASN A 21 0.56 -10.99 -22.58
N LEU A 22 -0.41 -10.36 -21.94
CA LEU A 22 -1.80 -10.42 -22.37
C LEU A 22 -2.48 -9.07 -22.17
N LYS A 23 -3.14 -8.59 -23.21
CA LYS A 23 -4.12 -7.49 -23.10
C LYS A 23 -5.51 -8.04 -23.30
N ILE A 24 -6.44 -7.67 -22.42
CA ILE A 24 -7.83 -8.06 -22.50
C ILE A 24 -8.70 -6.81 -22.67
N VAL A 25 -9.62 -6.88 -23.64
CA VAL A 25 -10.59 -5.84 -23.95
C VAL A 25 -12.00 -6.41 -23.84
N GLY A 26 -12.91 -5.72 -23.19
CA GLY A 26 -14.32 -6.11 -23.03
C GLY A 26 -14.62 -6.73 -21.67
N GLU A 27 -15.74 -7.46 -21.57
CA GLU A 27 -16.27 -7.92 -20.29
C GLU A 27 -15.60 -9.20 -19.80
N LEU A 28 -15.33 -9.26 -18.48
CA LEU A 28 -14.74 -10.41 -17.77
C LEU A 28 -15.62 -10.81 -16.59
N ASN A 29 -15.85 -12.11 -16.42
CA ASN A 29 -16.51 -12.70 -15.26
C ASN A 29 -15.64 -13.76 -14.56
N GLY A 30 -16.21 -14.49 -13.58
CA GLY A 30 -15.49 -15.48 -12.78
C GLY A 30 -14.82 -16.59 -13.60
N THR A 31 -15.45 -17.05 -14.68
CA THR A 31 -14.88 -18.07 -15.57
C THR A 31 -13.59 -17.59 -16.26
N ASP A 32 -13.58 -16.33 -16.72
CA ASP A 32 -12.38 -15.72 -17.30
C ASP A 32 -11.31 -15.51 -16.25
N TRP A 33 -11.72 -15.08 -15.03
CA TRP A 33 -10.82 -14.80 -13.92
C TRP A 33 -10.08 -16.03 -13.44
N LEU A 34 -10.75 -17.18 -13.40
CA LEU A 34 -10.15 -18.47 -13.06
C LEU A 34 -8.96 -18.80 -14.00
N LEU A 35 -9.14 -18.60 -15.30
CA LEU A 35 -8.06 -18.81 -16.27
C LEU A 35 -6.94 -17.79 -16.11
N ILE A 36 -7.25 -16.51 -15.90
CA ILE A 36 -6.25 -15.45 -15.69
C ILE A 36 -5.36 -15.79 -14.49
N ARG A 37 -5.94 -16.24 -13.38
CA ARG A 37 -5.21 -16.67 -12.19
C ARG A 37 -4.27 -17.81 -12.47
N ASP A 38 -4.76 -18.87 -13.12
CA ASP A 38 -3.96 -20.04 -13.50
C ASP A 38 -2.80 -19.63 -14.43
N MET A 39 -3.04 -18.78 -15.42
CA MET A 39 -1.99 -18.26 -16.30
C MET A 39 -0.95 -17.41 -15.55
N ALA A 40 -1.34 -16.71 -14.47
CA ALA A 40 -0.48 -15.86 -13.68
C ALA A 40 0.26 -16.58 -12.53
N GLY A 41 0.16 -17.90 -12.44
CA GLY A 41 0.82 -18.69 -11.41
C GLY A 41 0.00 -18.94 -10.15
N GLY A 42 -1.24 -18.43 -10.10
CA GLY A 42 -2.15 -18.61 -8.96
C GLY A 42 -2.90 -19.93 -9.03
N ASN A 43 -3.13 -20.55 -7.87
CA ASN A 43 -3.95 -21.75 -7.75
C ASN A 43 -5.40 -21.43 -7.40
N TYR A 44 -6.31 -22.31 -7.81
CA TYR A 44 -7.74 -22.19 -7.54
C TYR A 44 -8.05 -22.23 -6.05
N ASP A 45 -7.35 -23.08 -5.28
CA ASP A 45 -7.65 -23.37 -3.88
C ASP A 45 -6.67 -22.73 -2.87
N GLY A 46 -5.74 -21.90 -3.35
CA GLY A 46 -4.77 -21.22 -2.49
C GLY A 46 -3.71 -22.14 -1.86
N ARG A 47 -3.59 -23.40 -2.31
CA ARG A 47 -2.50 -24.28 -1.85
C ARG A 47 -1.15 -23.80 -2.39
N PRO A 48 -0.04 -24.17 -1.73
CA PRO A 48 1.31 -23.71 -2.13
C PRO A 48 1.85 -24.41 -3.39
N TYR A 49 0.99 -24.96 -4.24
CA TYR A 49 1.38 -25.53 -5.52
C TYR A 49 1.22 -24.45 -6.59
N GLU A 50 2.32 -23.99 -7.13
CA GLU A 50 2.31 -23.04 -8.24
C GLU A 50 1.72 -23.69 -9.49
N SER A 51 0.88 -22.96 -10.21
CA SER A 51 0.52 -23.35 -11.56
C SER A 51 1.72 -23.17 -12.49
N GLU A 52 1.72 -23.83 -13.66
CA GLU A 52 2.74 -23.62 -14.69
C GLU A 52 2.60 -22.26 -15.43
N GLY A 53 1.73 -21.38 -14.93
CA GLY A 53 1.44 -20.10 -15.53
C GLY A 53 2.66 -19.19 -15.61
N LYS A 54 2.84 -18.51 -16.74
CA LYS A 54 3.99 -17.63 -17.04
C LYS A 54 3.56 -16.22 -17.41
N LEU A 55 2.29 -15.87 -17.17
CA LEU A 55 1.76 -14.55 -17.47
C LEU A 55 2.42 -13.52 -16.54
N ALA A 56 3.34 -12.76 -17.11
CA ALA A 56 4.12 -11.76 -16.38
C ALA A 56 3.53 -10.35 -16.51
N THR A 57 2.93 -10.04 -17.68
CA THR A 57 2.34 -8.72 -17.94
C THR A 57 0.88 -8.88 -18.32
N LEU A 58 -0.01 -8.19 -17.61
CA LEU A 58 -1.45 -8.19 -17.86
C LEU A 58 -1.99 -6.76 -17.96
N ASP A 59 -2.57 -6.42 -19.11
CA ASP A 59 -3.24 -5.14 -19.34
C ASP A 59 -4.76 -5.34 -19.38
N LEU A 60 -5.44 -4.83 -18.36
CA LEU A 60 -6.89 -4.83 -18.21
C LEU A 60 -7.49 -3.42 -18.37
N SER A 61 -6.73 -2.43 -18.87
CA SER A 61 -7.17 -1.03 -18.95
C SER A 61 -8.48 -0.82 -19.69
N ASP A 62 -8.74 -1.68 -20.69
CA ASP A 62 -9.96 -1.66 -21.53
C ASP A 62 -10.92 -2.81 -21.18
N ALA A 63 -10.69 -3.51 -20.08
CA ALA A 63 -11.56 -4.55 -19.57
C ALA A 63 -12.60 -3.99 -18.59
N LYS A 64 -13.72 -4.70 -18.45
CA LYS A 64 -14.78 -4.42 -17.47
C LYS A 64 -15.08 -5.68 -16.67
N ILE A 65 -15.08 -5.56 -15.36
CA ILE A 65 -15.46 -6.66 -14.48
C ILE A 65 -16.98 -6.67 -14.36
N VAL A 66 -17.60 -7.81 -14.69
CA VAL A 66 -19.03 -8.04 -14.56
C VAL A 66 -19.30 -9.20 -13.62
N SER A 67 -20.49 -9.23 -13.02
CA SER A 67 -20.93 -10.34 -12.16
C SER A 67 -21.20 -11.61 -12.99
N GLY A 68 -21.08 -12.77 -12.35
CA GLY A 68 -21.40 -14.08 -12.92
C GLY A 68 -20.19 -14.94 -13.26
N GLY A 69 -20.43 -16.04 -13.95
CA GLY A 69 -19.40 -17.07 -14.18
C GLY A 69 -19.15 -17.96 -12.95
N GLU A 70 -18.11 -18.78 -13.03
CA GLU A 70 -17.68 -19.66 -11.95
C GLU A 70 -17.03 -18.87 -10.79
N ASN A 71 -16.96 -19.48 -9.61
CA ASN A 71 -16.08 -18.96 -8.57
C ASN A 71 -14.62 -19.11 -9.02
N TYR A 72 -13.84 -18.07 -8.87
CA TYR A 72 -12.44 -18.05 -9.31
C TYR A 72 -11.45 -18.40 -8.20
N PHE A 73 -11.91 -18.57 -6.97
CA PHE A 73 -11.12 -18.98 -5.83
C PHE A 73 -11.97 -19.77 -4.83
N SER A 74 -11.38 -20.79 -4.22
CA SER A 74 -11.99 -21.58 -3.15
C SER A 74 -10.93 -21.86 -2.08
N GLY A 75 -11.06 -21.22 -0.91
CA GLY A 75 -10.12 -21.38 0.20
C GLY A 75 -10.14 -22.80 0.76
N TRP A 76 -9.03 -23.52 0.70
CA TRP A 76 -8.93 -24.91 1.12
C TRP A 76 -9.10 -25.12 2.65
N LEU A 77 -8.80 -24.10 3.46
CA LEU A 77 -8.91 -24.17 4.91
C LEU A 77 -10.33 -23.88 5.44
N ASN A 78 -11.03 -22.93 4.84
CA ASN A 78 -12.31 -22.39 5.33
C ASN A 78 -13.47 -22.51 4.33
N GLY A 79 -13.20 -23.04 3.13
CA GLY A 79 -14.22 -23.17 2.08
C GLY A 79 -14.73 -21.85 1.51
N GLU A 80 -14.00 -20.74 1.73
CA GLU A 80 -14.39 -19.43 1.24
C GLU A 80 -14.37 -19.38 -0.29
N LEU A 81 -15.47 -18.93 -0.88
CA LEU A 81 -15.62 -18.83 -2.33
C LEU A 81 -15.59 -17.38 -2.78
N ALA A 82 -14.83 -17.09 -3.85
CA ALA A 82 -14.79 -15.77 -4.44
C ALA A 82 -15.40 -15.75 -5.84
N TYR A 83 -16.25 -14.75 -6.07
CA TYR A 83 -16.96 -14.49 -7.32
C TYR A 83 -16.69 -13.07 -7.79
N THR A 84 -16.84 -12.84 -9.10
CA THR A 84 -16.76 -11.48 -9.64
C THR A 84 -18.01 -10.68 -9.31
N SER A 85 -17.81 -9.38 -9.04
CA SER A 85 -18.87 -8.39 -8.89
C SER A 85 -18.59 -7.20 -9.80
N LYS A 86 -19.63 -6.54 -10.26
CA LYS A 86 -19.49 -5.42 -11.19
C LYS A 86 -18.58 -4.34 -10.60
N ASP A 87 -17.60 -3.91 -11.39
CA ASP A 87 -16.65 -2.83 -11.10
C ASP A 87 -15.89 -3.02 -9.77
N VAL A 88 -15.69 -4.29 -9.34
CA VAL A 88 -14.96 -4.67 -8.14
C VAL A 88 -13.86 -5.66 -8.50
N LEU A 89 -12.63 -5.35 -8.11
CA LEU A 89 -11.58 -6.37 -8.02
C LEU A 89 -11.84 -7.14 -6.72
N GLY A 90 -12.38 -8.34 -6.84
CA GLY A 90 -12.89 -9.13 -5.72
C GLY A 90 -11.79 -9.63 -4.77
N ALA A 91 -12.21 -10.21 -3.64
CA ALA A 91 -11.30 -10.87 -2.72
C ALA A 91 -10.51 -11.99 -3.44
N TYR A 92 -9.23 -12.17 -3.09
CA TYR A 92 -8.34 -13.19 -3.67
C TYR A 92 -8.15 -13.10 -5.19
N ALA A 93 -8.51 -12.00 -5.85
CA ALA A 93 -8.52 -11.90 -7.32
C ALA A 93 -7.20 -12.32 -7.98
N PHE A 94 -6.06 -11.96 -7.40
CA PHE A 94 -4.71 -12.36 -7.82
C PHE A 94 -3.91 -13.03 -6.70
N TYR A 95 -4.58 -13.58 -5.68
CA TYR A 95 -3.90 -14.28 -4.57
C TYR A 95 -2.94 -15.35 -5.12
N GLY A 96 -1.67 -15.31 -4.68
CA GLY A 96 -0.65 -16.27 -5.08
C GLY A 96 -0.26 -16.23 -6.56
N CYS A 97 -0.57 -15.14 -7.30
CA CYS A 97 -0.17 -15.01 -8.71
C CYS A 97 1.32 -14.65 -8.82
N THR A 98 2.18 -15.65 -8.54
CA THR A 98 3.64 -15.49 -8.37
C THR A 98 4.40 -15.21 -9.67
N SER A 99 3.76 -15.36 -10.83
CA SER A 99 4.38 -15.04 -12.14
C SER A 99 4.12 -13.59 -12.57
N LEU A 100 3.16 -12.89 -11.95
CA LEU A 100 2.75 -11.56 -12.34
C LEU A 100 3.79 -10.52 -11.90
N VAL A 101 4.32 -9.78 -12.88
CA VAL A 101 5.34 -8.74 -12.68
C VAL A 101 4.73 -7.35 -12.82
N SER A 102 3.86 -7.15 -13.81
CA SER A 102 3.22 -5.86 -14.11
C SER A 102 1.75 -6.04 -14.43
N LEU A 103 0.92 -5.17 -13.88
CA LEU A 103 -0.52 -5.20 -14.06
C LEU A 103 -1.08 -3.78 -14.25
N VAL A 104 -1.90 -3.62 -15.29
CA VAL A 104 -2.76 -2.44 -15.45
C VAL A 104 -4.19 -2.85 -15.14
N LEU A 105 -4.77 -2.23 -14.11
CA LEU A 105 -6.14 -2.51 -13.65
C LEU A 105 -7.20 -1.84 -14.54
N PRO A 106 -8.43 -2.38 -14.57
CA PRO A 106 -9.56 -1.70 -15.20
C PRO A 106 -9.80 -0.33 -14.53
N LYS A 107 -10.00 0.70 -15.35
CA LYS A 107 -10.12 2.11 -14.89
C LYS A 107 -11.35 2.40 -14.04
N ASP A 108 -12.39 1.58 -14.18
CA ASP A 108 -13.72 1.82 -13.58
C ASP A 108 -13.92 1.07 -12.24
N ILE A 109 -12.92 0.29 -11.77
CA ILE A 109 -13.05 -0.41 -10.50
C ILE A 109 -13.09 0.58 -9.33
N THR A 110 -13.94 0.28 -8.36
CA THR A 110 -14.16 1.14 -7.17
C THR A 110 -13.60 0.55 -5.89
N LYS A 111 -13.28 -0.75 -5.91
CA LYS A 111 -12.80 -1.49 -4.73
C LYS A 111 -11.76 -2.53 -5.13
N ILE A 112 -10.74 -2.68 -4.26
CA ILE A 112 -9.82 -3.81 -4.23
C ILE A 112 -10.18 -4.64 -2.99
N GLY A 113 -10.49 -5.92 -3.20
CA GLY A 113 -10.95 -6.83 -2.16
C GLY A 113 -9.87 -7.30 -1.20
N GLU A 114 -10.29 -8.00 -0.16
CA GLU A 114 -9.40 -8.65 0.80
C GLU A 114 -8.47 -9.63 0.08
N ARG A 115 -7.15 -9.62 0.46
CA ARG A 115 -6.13 -10.53 -0.09
C ARG A 115 -6.02 -10.52 -1.63
N ALA A 116 -6.48 -9.45 -2.29
CA ALA A 116 -6.58 -9.42 -3.76
C ALA A 116 -5.25 -9.67 -4.47
N PHE A 117 -4.14 -9.22 -3.92
CA PHE A 117 -2.77 -9.40 -4.43
C PHE A 117 -1.84 -10.08 -3.43
N GLN A 118 -2.39 -10.67 -2.35
CA GLN A 118 -1.53 -11.34 -1.36
C GLN A 118 -0.65 -12.39 -2.07
N GLU A 119 0.64 -12.43 -1.69
CA GLU A 119 1.65 -13.35 -2.26
C GLU A 119 1.95 -13.15 -3.77
N CYS A 120 1.63 -12.00 -4.35
CA CYS A 120 2.14 -11.64 -5.68
C CYS A 120 3.63 -11.26 -5.58
N SER A 121 4.48 -12.23 -5.29
CA SER A 121 5.88 -12.01 -4.89
C SER A 121 6.76 -11.36 -5.96
N LYS A 122 6.39 -11.44 -7.24
CA LYS A 122 7.11 -10.82 -8.36
C LYS A 122 6.51 -9.50 -8.84
N LEU A 123 5.38 -9.07 -8.29
CA LEU A 123 4.74 -7.81 -8.69
C LEU A 123 5.62 -6.63 -8.26
N THR A 124 6.15 -5.89 -9.24
CA THR A 124 7.08 -4.78 -9.01
C THR A 124 6.41 -3.42 -9.02
N ASP A 125 5.34 -3.27 -9.79
CA ASP A 125 4.62 -2.02 -9.98
C ASP A 125 3.13 -2.28 -10.27
N ILE A 126 2.27 -1.45 -9.69
CA ILE A 126 0.84 -1.48 -9.94
C ILE A 126 0.24 -0.07 -9.88
N ALA A 127 -0.49 0.31 -10.92
CA ALA A 127 -1.25 1.55 -10.93
C ALA A 127 -2.67 1.29 -10.43
N ILE A 128 -2.99 1.82 -9.24
CA ILE A 128 -4.35 1.75 -8.69
C ILE A 128 -5.17 2.90 -9.29
N PRO A 129 -6.31 2.62 -9.94
CA PRO A 129 -7.17 3.67 -10.51
C PRO A 129 -7.68 4.65 -9.45
N ALA A 130 -7.81 5.93 -9.85
CA ALA A 130 -8.32 6.98 -8.95
C ALA A 130 -9.78 6.79 -8.52
N SER A 131 -10.54 5.92 -9.20
CA SER A 131 -11.89 5.50 -8.86
C SER A 131 -11.96 4.60 -7.61
N VAL A 132 -10.82 3.99 -7.20
CA VAL A 132 -10.77 3.11 -6.04
C VAL A 132 -10.90 3.92 -4.75
N THR A 133 -11.89 3.55 -3.94
CA THR A 133 -12.20 4.18 -2.65
C THR A 133 -11.96 3.24 -1.46
N SER A 134 -11.67 1.96 -1.71
CA SER A 134 -11.45 0.97 -0.66
C SER A 134 -10.42 -0.06 -1.10
N ILE A 135 -9.44 -0.32 -0.21
CA ILE A 135 -8.44 -1.39 -0.32
C ILE A 135 -8.63 -2.30 0.88
N GLY A 136 -8.85 -3.58 0.64
CA GLY A 136 -9.18 -4.56 1.68
C GLY A 136 -7.99 -5.00 2.52
N LYS A 137 -8.28 -5.72 3.60
CA LYS A 137 -7.31 -6.33 4.50
C LYS A 137 -6.35 -7.24 3.71
N VAL A 138 -5.06 -7.19 4.06
CA VAL A 138 -3.99 -8.02 3.46
C VAL A 138 -3.90 -7.88 1.94
N ALA A 139 -4.48 -6.82 1.34
CA ALA A 139 -4.66 -6.73 -0.11
C ALA A 139 -3.35 -6.86 -0.89
N PHE A 140 -2.25 -6.36 -0.36
CA PHE A 140 -0.90 -6.45 -0.93
C PHE A 140 0.08 -7.20 -0.01
N GLY A 141 -0.41 -7.96 0.97
CA GLY A 141 0.44 -8.71 1.90
C GLY A 141 1.42 -9.60 1.15
N THR A 142 2.68 -9.60 1.57
CA THR A 142 3.77 -10.41 0.99
C THR A 142 4.02 -10.14 -0.52
N CYS A 143 3.73 -8.93 -1.00
CA CYS A 143 4.19 -8.47 -2.32
C CYS A 143 5.67 -8.05 -2.23
N THR A 144 6.56 -9.02 -2.06
CA THR A 144 7.97 -8.80 -1.67
C THR A 144 8.79 -8.02 -2.69
N SER A 145 8.41 -7.99 -3.97
CA SER A 145 9.07 -7.22 -5.03
C SER A 145 8.45 -5.85 -5.30
N LEU A 146 7.34 -5.50 -4.63
CA LEU A 146 6.66 -4.22 -4.84
C LEU A 146 7.54 -3.09 -4.32
N THR A 147 7.99 -2.18 -5.22
CA THR A 147 8.94 -1.11 -4.88
C THR A 147 8.26 0.20 -4.53
N SER A 148 7.12 0.49 -5.14
CA SER A 148 6.34 1.69 -4.88
C SER A 148 4.86 1.44 -5.16
N ILE A 149 3.99 2.17 -4.44
CA ILE A 149 2.56 2.16 -4.68
C ILE A 149 1.97 3.51 -4.30
N MET A 150 0.99 3.97 -5.07
CA MET A 150 0.24 5.16 -4.74
C MET A 150 -1.18 4.79 -4.31
N ILE A 151 -1.53 5.19 -3.09
CA ILE A 151 -2.89 5.04 -2.55
C ILE A 151 -3.76 6.15 -3.13
N PRO A 152 -4.91 5.82 -3.78
CA PRO A 152 -5.81 6.84 -4.33
C PRO A 152 -6.41 7.75 -3.26
N PHE A 153 -6.67 9.02 -3.63
CA PHE A 153 -7.28 10.02 -2.73
C PHE A 153 -8.71 9.69 -2.25
N GLY A 154 -9.37 8.67 -2.84
CA GLY A 154 -10.66 8.18 -2.38
C GLY A 154 -10.57 7.22 -1.17
N VAL A 155 -9.38 6.70 -0.88
CA VAL A 155 -9.17 5.73 0.21
C VAL A 155 -9.10 6.47 1.54
N VAL A 156 -9.91 6.03 2.51
CA VAL A 156 -10.04 6.68 3.83
C VAL A 156 -9.37 5.90 4.97
N SER A 157 -9.02 4.64 4.75
CA SER A 157 -8.32 3.79 5.73
C SER A 157 -7.30 2.89 5.03
N ILE A 158 -6.17 2.64 5.70
CA ILE A 158 -5.28 1.53 5.37
C ILE A 158 -5.63 0.42 6.35
N GLU A 159 -6.10 -0.71 5.83
CA GLU A 159 -6.67 -1.78 6.63
C GLU A 159 -5.57 -2.69 7.25
N TRP A 160 -6.02 -3.65 8.07
CA TRP A 160 -5.16 -4.65 8.70
C TRP A 160 -4.27 -5.36 7.69
N MET A 161 -2.95 -5.38 7.95
CA MET A 161 -1.92 -6.07 7.14
C MET A 161 -1.93 -5.71 5.64
N THR A 162 -2.48 -4.56 5.24
CA THR A 162 -2.64 -4.22 3.80
C THR A 162 -1.34 -4.35 3.02
N PHE A 163 -0.20 -3.94 3.59
CA PHE A 163 1.15 -4.00 2.99
C PHE A 163 2.14 -4.82 3.81
N GLU A 164 1.66 -5.71 4.67
CA GLU A 164 2.51 -6.57 5.49
C GLU A 164 3.55 -7.28 4.61
N ASN A 165 4.81 -7.31 5.07
CA ASN A 165 5.92 -7.98 4.40
C ASN A 165 6.18 -7.55 2.93
N CYS A 166 5.86 -6.29 2.58
CA CYS A 166 6.30 -5.66 1.32
C CYS A 166 7.77 -5.22 1.46
N THR A 167 8.70 -6.17 1.48
CA THR A 167 10.09 -5.95 1.89
C THR A 167 10.89 -5.03 0.96
N SER A 168 10.48 -4.90 -0.30
CA SER A 168 11.11 -3.99 -1.29
C SER A 168 10.44 -2.62 -1.38
N LEU A 169 9.36 -2.37 -0.61
CA LEU A 169 8.63 -1.12 -0.66
C LEU A 169 9.49 0.01 -0.05
N THR A 170 9.99 0.89 -0.91
CA THR A 170 10.88 2.00 -0.50
C THR A 170 10.16 3.33 -0.40
N ASP A 171 9.07 3.49 -1.15
CA ASP A 171 8.32 4.74 -1.23
C ASP A 171 6.81 4.48 -1.24
N ILE A 172 6.11 5.14 -0.33
CA ILE A 172 4.66 5.18 -0.27
C ILE A 172 4.17 6.56 0.12
N VAL A 173 3.12 7.02 -0.57
CA VAL A 173 2.44 8.26 -0.24
C VAL A 173 1.10 7.92 0.42
N ILE A 174 0.95 8.29 1.70
CA ILE A 174 -0.33 8.22 2.40
C ILE A 174 -1.10 9.52 2.07
N PRO A 175 -2.23 9.44 1.36
CA PRO A 175 -2.99 10.65 1.01
C PRO A 175 -3.70 11.26 2.22
N THR A 176 -3.98 12.57 2.13
CA THR A 176 -4.69 13.30 3.19
C THR A 176 -6.16 12.90 3.38
N SER A 177 -6.66 12.00 2.56
CA SER A 177 -7.97 11.35 2.79
C SER A 177 -7.93 10.25 3.84
N VAL A 178 -6.73 9.68 4.11
CA VAL A 178 -6.59 8.59 5.08
C VAL A 178 -6.69 9.14 6.51
N THR A 179 -7.59 8.55 7.28
CA THR A 179 -7.88 8.92 8.67
C THR A 179 -7.38 7.88 9.68
N SER A 180 -7.10 6.66 9.23
CA SER A 180 -6.61 5.58 10.09
C SER A 180 -5.65 4.64 9.37
N ILE A 181 -4.65 4.15 10.11
CA ILE A 181 -3.74 3.09 9.70
C ILE A 181 -4.02 1.90 10.62
N GLY A 182 -4.39 0.76 10.05
CA GLY A 182 -4.78 -0.46 10.75
C GLY A 182 -3.60 -1.19 11.40
N ASP A 183 -3.93 -2.21 12.21
CA ASP A 183 -2.93 -3.06 12.85
C ASP A 183 -2.06 -3.74 11.78
N ASP A 184 -0.75 -3.85 12.03
CA ASP A 184 0.24 -4.52 11.18
C ASP A 184 0.26 -4.03 9.71
N ALA A 185 -0.31 -2.86 9.41
CA ALA A 185 -0.55 -2.39 8.04
C ALA A 185 0.71 -2.36 7.16
N PHE A 186 1.87 -2.07 7.74
CA PHE A 186 3.20 -2.03 7.10
C PHE A 186 4.22 -2.92 7.84
N MET A 187 3.76 -3.93 8.58
CA MET A 187 4.67 -4.82 9.31
C MET A 187 5.71 -5.41 8.35
N ASP A 188 6.98 -5.45 8.77
CA ASP A 188 8.12 -5.96 7.99
C ASP A 188 8.34 -5.30 6.60
N CYS A 189 7.89 -4.06 6.38
CA CYS A 189 8.29 -3.25 5.22
C CYS A 189 9.74 -2.77 5.38
N LYS A 190 10.71 -3.67 5.28
CA LYS A 190 12.13 -3.43 5.58
C LYS A 190 12.81 -2.43 4.64
N GLY A 191 12.29 -2.29 3.42
CA GLY A 191 12.79 -1.33 2.43
C GLY A 191 12.33 0.11 2.67
N LEU A 192 11.33 0.33 3.52
CA LEU A 192 10.76 1.66 3.75
C LEU A 192 11.77 2.55 4.49
N THR A 193 12.22 3.64 3.85
CA THR A 193 13.28 4.50 4.39
C THR A 193 12.75 5.71 5.15
N GLY A 194 11.54 6.15 4.86
CA GLY A 194 10.89 7.25 5.56
C GLY A 194 9.38 7.20 5.36
N ILE A 195 8.64 7.66 6.36
CA ILE A 195 7.20 7.80 6.25
C ILE A 195 6.72 9.09 6.89
N THR A 196 5.82 9.77 6.20
CA THR A 196 5.10 10.92 6.72
C THR A 196 3.66 10.51 7.00
N ILE A 197 3.26 10.56 8.27
CA ILE A 197 1.88 10.32 8.69
C ILE A 197 1.14 11.65 8.54
N PRO A 198 0.18 11.80 7.61
CA PRO A 198 -0.48 13.08 7.38
C PRO A 198 -1.35 13.50 8.59
N SER A 199 -1.62 14.79 8.72
CA SER A 199 -2.42 15.36 9.83
C SER A 199 -3.87 14.87 9.87
N SER A 200 -4.35 14.29 8.78
CA SER A 200 -5.67 13.63 8.70
C SER A 200 -5.74 12.31 9.48
N VAL A 201 -4.59 11.65 9.71
CA VAL A 201 -4.55 10.37 10.43
C VAL A 201 -4.74 10.62 11.91
N THR A 202 -5.79 10.03 12.48
CA THR A 202 -6.13 10.14 13.90
C THR A 202 -5.71 8.93 14.73
N SER A 203 -5.51 7.77 14.08
CA SER A 203 -5.12 6.53 14.75
C SER A 203 -4.12 5.71 13.95
N ILE A 204 -3.12 5.17 14.65
CA ILE A 204 -2.15 4.20 14.15
C ILE A 204 -2.34 2.92 14.96
N GLY A 205 -2.56 1.81 14.28
CA GLY A 205 -2.82 0.49 14.85
C GLY A 205 -1.62 -0.15 15.55
N GLY A 206 -1.86 -1.25 16.25
CA GLY A 206 -0.81 -2.05 16.86
C GLY A 206 0.09 -2.67 15.80
N GLY A 207 1.42 -2.70 16.02
CA GLY A 207 2.38 -3.27 15.08
C GLY A 207 2.43 -2.60 13.69
N ALA A 208 1.75 -1.47 13.48
CA ALA A 208 1.52 -0.89 12.14
C ALA A 208 2.79 -0.73 11.29
N PHE A 209 3.93 -0.44 11.90
CA PHE A 209 5.25 -0.32 11.27
C PHE A 209 6.29 -1.24 11.93
N SER A 210 5.85 -2.27 12.66
CA SER A 210 6.75 -3.22 13.31
C SER A 210 7.70 -3.85 12.29
N GLY A 211 9.00 -3.95 12.63
CA GLY A 211 10.01 -4.54 11.76
C GLY A 211 10.41 -3.70 10.54
N CYS A 212 9.98 -2.44 10.42
CA CYS A 212 10.42 -1.53 9.38
C CYS A 212 11.88 -1.08 9.64
N SER A 213 12.83 -2.00 9.53
CA SER A 213 14.23 -1.78 9.92
C SER A 213 14.97 -0.77 9.03
N GLY A 214 14.48 -0.51 7.82
CA GLY A 214 15.03 0.53 6.93
C GLY A 214 14.57 1.95 7.26
N LEU A 215 13.56 2.11 8.14
CA LEU A 215 12.97 3.40 8.46
C LEU A 215 13.97 4.26 9.25
N THR A 216 14.43 5.36 8.65
CA THR A 216 15.43 6.25 9.26
C THR A 216 14.79 7.47 9.93
N SER A 217 13.63 7.89 9.47
CA SER A 217 12.91 9.04 10.01
C SER A 217 11.42 8.79 10.09
N LEU A 218 10.80 9.32 11.14
CA LEU A 218 9.36 9.23 11.39
C LEU A 218 8.83 10.62 11.73
N SER A 219 7.72 11.02 11.11
CA SER A 219 7.01 12.26 11.45
C SER A 219 5.57 11.93 11.86
N ILE A 220 5.20 12.30 13.08
CA ILE A 220 3.88 12.12 13.68
C ILE A 220 3.22 13.48 13.83
N HIS A 221 2.23 13.78 12.98
CA HIS A 221 1.55 15.06 12.98
C HIS A 221 0.55 15.21 14.13
N SER A 222 0.14 16.45 14.38
CA SER A 222 -0.73 16.85 15.50
C SER A 222 -2.12 16.21 15.50
N GLY A 223 -2.58 15.69 14.34
CA GLY A 223 -3.85 14.98 14.22
C GLY A 223 -3.91 13.61 14.90
N VAL A 224 -2.76 12.98 15.17
CA VAL A 224 -2.71 11.63 15.74
C VAL A 224 -3.10 11.68 17.21
N THR A 225 -4.17 10.96 17.58
CA THR A 225 -4.73 10.89 18.94
C THR A 225 -4.48 9.55 19.62
N SER A 226 -4.11 8.51 18.86
CA SER A 226 -3.79 7.19 19.40
C SER A 226 -2.77 6.44 18.55
N ILE A 227 -1.86 5.73 19.22
CA ILE A 227 -0.86 4.84 18.61
C ILE A 227 -0.90 3.52 19.37
N GLY A 228 -1.05 2.42 18.64
CA GLY A 228 -1.15 1.07 19.21
C GLY A 228 0.18 0.54 19.74
N GLY A 229 0.12 -0.52 20.55
CA GLY A 229 1.31 -1.20 21.06
C GLY A 229 2.17 -1.77 19.93
N HIS A 230 3.48 -1.81 20.13
CA HIS A 230 4.46 -2.32 19.16
C HIS A 230 4.43 -1.59 17.79
N ALA A 231 3.79 -0.41 17.69
CA ALA A 231 3.57 0.26 16.40
C ALA A 231 4.86 0.50 15.60
N PHE A 232 6.00 0.70 16.28
CA PHE A 232 7.33 0.90 15.69
C PHE A 232 8.37 -0.07 16.29
N TYR A 233 7.92 -1.23 16.77
CA TYR A 233 8.78 -2.28 17.31
C TYR A 233 9.83 -2.71 16.27
N ASN A 234 11.10 -2.90 16.68
CA ASN A 234 12.21 -3.28 15.79
C ASN A 234 12.41 -2.35 14.57
N CYS A 235 12.03 -1.06 14.64
CA CYS A 235 12.46 -0.05 13.68
C CYS A 235 13.90 0.36 13.95
N SER A 236 14.85 -0.57 13.83
CA SER A 236 16.24 -0.42 14.25
C SER A 236 17.04 0.65 13.47
N GLY A 237 16.54 1.07 12.29
CA GLY A 237 17.13 2.12 11.47
C GLY A 237 16.80 3.55 11.91
N LEU A 238 15.86 3.74 12.86
CA LEU A 238 15.41 5.08 13.25
C LEU A 238 16.53 5.91 13.87
N THR A 239 16.78 7.07 13.27
CA THR A 239 17.72 8.08 13.76
C THR A 239 17.05 9.37 14.21
N SER A 240 15.81 9.60 13.75
CA SER A 240 15.05 10.79 14.13
C SER A 240 13.54 10.53 14.15
N ILE A 241 12.88 11.06 15.17
CA ILE A 241 11.41 11.06 15.30
C ILE A 241 10.96 12.50 15.55
N TYR A 242 10.05 13.00 14.74
CA TYR A 242 9.43 14.32 14.89
C TYR A 242 7.98 14.15 15.33
N VAL A 243 7.64 14.68 16.49
CA VAL A 243 6.26 14.66 17.01
C VAL A 243 5.76 16.10 17.07
N TYR A 244 4.66 16.36 16.36
CA TYR A 244 4.06 17.70 16.29
C TYR A 244 2.83 17.84 17.19
N ALA A 245 2.46 16.79 17.92
CA ALA A 245 1.31 16.81 18.83
C ALA A 245 1.66 17.51 20.13
N GLU A 246 1.04 18.68 20.39
CA GLU A 246 1.15 19.39 21.69
C GLU A 246 0.46 18.62 22.81
N LYS A 247 -0.59 17.88 22.48
CA LYS A 247 -1.28 16.98 23.40
C LYS A 247 -0.87 15.54 23.11
N MET A 248 -0.32 14.87 24.13
CA MET A 248 0.09 13.48 24.04
C MET A 248 -1.00 12.57 23.49
N PRO A 249 -0.76 11.78 22.41
CA PRO A 249 -1.64 10.71 21.99
C PRO A 249 -1.80 9.66 23.08
N LYS A 250 -2.84 8.85 23.01
CA LYS A 250 -2.90 7.59 23.76
C LYS A 250 -1.87 6.63 23.16
N LEU A 251 -0.96 6.12 24.00
CA LEU A 251 0.12 5.25 23.58
C LEU A 251 -0.11 3.81 24.05
N GLY A 252 0.09 2.86 23.16
CA GLY A 252 0.18 1.45 23.50
C GLY A 252 1.58 1.09 24.02
N ALA A 253 1.73 -0.07 24.64
CA ALA A 253 2.99 -0.50 25.26
C ALA A 253 4.03 -0.95 24.22
N ASN A 254 5.31 -0.85 24.60
CA ASN A 254 6.47 -1.40 23.88
C ASN A 254 6.59 -0.87 22.42
N MET A 255 6.20 0.37 22.21
CA MET A 255 6.11 0.95 20.86
C MET A 255 7.45 0.95 20.12
N PHE A 256 8.56 1.14 20.85
CA PHE A 256 9.88 1.38 20.28
C PHE A 256 10.93 0.32 20.66
N ASP A 257 10.51 -0.79 21.30
CA ASP A 257 11.45 -1.85 21.65
C ASP A 257 12.20 -2.35 20.42
N GLY A 258 13.55 -2.44 20.54
CA GLY A 258 14.42 -2.82 19.42
C GLY A 258 14.82 -1.66 18.50
N CYS A 259 14.40 -0.42 18.78
CA CYS A 259 14.97 0.78 18.18
C CYS A 259 16.30 1.17 18.85
N ASP A 260 17.10 2.02 18.21
CA ASP A 260 18.33 2.54 18.80
C ASP A 260 18.02 3.68 19.78
N ALA A 261 17.86 3.32 21.05
CA ALA A 261 17.53 4.27 22.13
C ALA A 261 18.57 5.38 22.31
N LYS A 262 19.86 5.11 22.01
CA LYS A 262 20.99 6.02 22.26
C LYS A 262 21.19 7.01 21.12
N ASN A 263 21.05 6.58 19.88
CA ASN A 263 21.39 7.41 18.73
C ASN A 263 20.18 8.05 18.06
N CYS A 264 18.96 7.55 18.30
CA CYS A 264 17.74 8.17 17.78
C CYS A 264 17.42 9.45 18.56
N LYS A 265 17.19 10.56 17.85
CA LYS A 265 16.72 11.81 18.41
C LYS A 265 15.22 11.95 18.28
N VAL A 266 14.55 12.28 19.37
CA VAL A 266 13.11 12.55 19.40
C VAL A 266 12.90 14.05 19.54
N TYR A 267 12.25 14.65 18.57
CA TYR A 267 11.90 16.06 18.58
C TYR A 267 10.44 16.22 19.01
N VAL A 268 10.20 16.97 20.10
CA VAL A 268 8.87 17.20 20.68
C VAL A 268 8.56 18.68 20.74
N PRO A 269 7.29 19.12 20.77
CA PRO A 269 6.93 20.52 20.87
C PRO A 269 7.48 21.16 22.14
N LYS A 270 7.84 22.44 22.05
CA LYS A 270 8.35 23.23 23.19
C LYS A 270 7.33 23.25 24.34
N GLY A 271 7.82 22.95 25.54
CA GLY A 271 7.00 22.88 26.77
C GLY A 271 6.35 21.53 27.02
N THR A 272 6.67 20.50 26.22
CA THR A 272 6.08 19.14 26.36
C THR A 272 7.11 18.07 26.75
N TYR A 273 8.36 18.46 27.03
CA TYR A 273 9.46 17.54 27.35
C TYR A 273 9.09 16.51 28.43
N ASP A 274 8.57 16.97 29.57
CA ASP A 274 8.27 16.09 30.70
C ASP A 274 7.17 15.08 30.38
N ASP A 275 6.15 15.49 29.62
CA ASP A 275 5.07 14.61 29.20
C ASP A 275 5.58 13.49 28.31
N TYR A 276 6.45 13.83 27.34
CA TYR A 276 7.03 12.84 26.43
C TYR A 276 8.08 11.96 27.13
N TRP A 277 8.91 12.53 28.01
CA TRP A 277 9.87 11.78 28.80
C TRP A 277 9.23 10.72 29.71
N LEU A 278 8.09 11.03 30.31
CA LEU A 278 7.32 10.12 31.18
C LEU A 278 6.45 9.11 30.42
N SER A 279 6.51 9.09 29.09
CA SER A 279 5.74 8.21 28.20
C SER A 279 6.61 7.13 27.56
N GLU A 280 6.06 6.38 26.61
CA GLU A 280 6.80 5.43 25.76
C GLU A 280 7.96 6.08 24.97
N PHE A 281 7.89 7.38 24.72
CA PHE A 281 9.02 8.12 24.10
C PHE A 281 10.22 8.27 25.04
N GLY A 282 10.05 8.13 26.35
CA GLY A 282 11.16 8.06 27.32
C GLY A 282 12.05 6.84 27.17
N TYR A 283 11.73 5.92 26.26
CA TYR A 283 12.61 4.87 25.78
C TYR A 283 13.92 5.44 25.17
N PHE A 284 13.85 6.64 24.57
CA PHE A 284 14.99 7.30 23.93
C PHE A 284 15.73 8.22 24.88
N GLU A 285 17.07 8.16 24.84
CA GLU A 285 17.94 8.98 25.69
C GLU A 285 18.05 10.45 25.21
N ASN A 286 17.65 10.75 23.96
CA ASN A 286 17.85 12.04 23.29
C ASN A 286 16.51 12.69 22.90
N ILE A 287 15.75 13.22 23.87
CA ILE A 287 14.55 14.03 23.61
C ILE A 287 14.94 15.51 23.55
N VAL A 288 14.53 16.21 22.50
CA VAL A 288 14.85 17.62 22.24
C VAL A 288 13.57 18.39 21.93
N GLU A 289 13.36 19.49 22.61
CA GLU A 289 12.25 20.38 22.29
C GLU A 289 12.54 21.25 21.07
N PHE A 290 11.53 21.44 20.23
CA PHE A 290 11.62 22.31 19.06
C PHE A 290 10.36 23.19 18.94
N ASP A 291 10.49 24.29 18.24
CA ASP A 291 9.36 25.17 17.96
C ASP A 291 8.50 24.59 16.82
N ALA A 292 7.42 23.89 17.19
CA ALA A 292 6.51 23.24 16.24
C ALA A 292 5.58 24.24 15.52
N THR A 293 5.53 25.51 15.95
CA THR A 293 4.57 26.49 15.43
C THR A 293 4.86 26.94 14.00
N GLY A 294 6.02 26.59 13.43
CA GLY A 294 6.43 26.94 12.06
C GLY A 294 6.14 25.87 11.00
N ILE A 295 5.83 24.62 11.38
CA ILE A 295 5.87 23.48 10.45
C ILE A 295 4.49 23.02 9.96
N ASP A 296 3.40 23.28 10.67
CA ASP A 296 2.02 23.19 10.14
C ASP A 296 1.74 24.27 9.07
N LYS A 297 2.54 25.31 9.04
CA LYS A 297 2.69 26.22 7.92
C LYS A 297 3.97 25.85 7.18
N VAL A 298 3.99 24.71 6.50
CA VAL A 298 4.94 24.54 5.40
C VAL A 298 4.55 25.58 4.35
N THR A 299 5.02 26.78 4.58
CA THR A 299 5.30 27.70 3.50
C THR A 299 6.14 26.86 2.55
N THR A 300 5.59 26.63 1.38
CA THR A 300 6.32 26.11 0.24
C THR A 300 7.65 26.83 0.18
N SER A 301 8.70 26.24 0.78
CA SER A 301 10.04 26.71 0.48
C SER A 301 10.17 26.51 -1.01
N THR A 302 10.60 27.55 -1.71
CA THR A 302 10.88 27.51 -3.16
C THR A 302 11.95 26.47 -3.49
N ASP A 303 12.50 25.79 -2.47
CA ASP A 303 13.62 24.86 -2.54
C ASP A 303 13.24 23.39 -2.29
N ALA A 304 11.94 23.06 -2.14
CA ALA A 304 11.50 21.67 -2.03
C ALA A 304 11.72 20.94 -3.36
N ASN A 305 12.61 19.96 -3.39
CA ASN A 305 12.87 19.16 -4.58
C ASN A 305 11.78 18.12 -4.80
N GLU A 306 11.41 17.93 -6.07
CA GLU A 306 10.53 16.82 -6.44
C GLU A 306 11.23 15.48 -6.21
N LEU A 307 10.61 14.60 -5.41
CA LEU A 307 11.10 13.25 -5.15
C LEU A 307 10.52 12.23 -6.09
N SER A 308 9.22 12.34 -6.36
CA SER A 308 8.52 11.40 -7.23
C SER A 308 7.28 12.05 -7.84
N ARG A 309 6.88 11.53 -9.02
CA ARG A 309 5.73 12.00 -9.77
C ARG A 309 4.88 10.82 -10.21
N TYR A 310 3.56 11.01 -10.21
CA TYR A 310 2.59 9.99 -10.57
C TYR A 310 1.53 10.57 -11.50
N SER A 311 1.01 9.75 -12.41
CA SER A 311 -0.21 10.07 -13.17
C SER A 311 -1.43 10.05 -12.25
N VAL A 312 -2.55 10.59 -12.74
CA VAL A 312 -3.85 10.48 -12.01
C VAL A 312 -4.32 9.05 -11.80
N ASN A 313 -3.78 8.09 -12.55
CA ASN A 313 -4.09 6.67 -12.44
C ASN A 313 -3.10 5.94 -11.52
N GLY A 314 -2.22 6.64 -10.81
CA GLY A 314 -1.29 6.06 -9.84
C GLY A 314 0.02 5.53 -10.44
N GLN A 315 0.23 5.60 -11.75
CA GLN A 315 1.46 5.14 -12.37
C GLN A 315 2.60 6.12 -12.10
N ARG A 316 3.74 5.64 -11.62
CA ARG A 316 4.95 6.46 -11.43
C ARG A 316 5.47 6.95 -12.78
N LEU A 317 5.79 8.23 -12.84
CA LEU A 317 6.27 8.90 -14.05
C LEU A 317 7.75 9.26 -13.87
N SER A 318 8.56 8.93 -14.88
CA SER A 318 9.98 9.33 -14.92
C SER A 318 10.19 10.77 -15.38
N VAL A 319 9.20 11.34 -16.06
CA VAL A 319 9.17 12.72 -16.57
C VAL A 319 7.76 13.29 -16.44
N PRO A 320 7.60 14.63 -16.39
CA PRO A 320 6.28 15.26 -16.44
C PRO A 320 5.51 14.84 -17.70
N THR A 321 4.26 14.41 -17.54
CA THR A 321 3.37 14.09 -18.67
C THR A 321 2.26 15.12 -18.78
N LYS A 322 1.82 15.40 -20.00
CA LYS A 322 0.71 16.34 -20.25
C LYS A 322 -0.53 15.97 -19.45
N GLY A 323 -1.13 16.96 -18.79
CA GLY A 323 -2.30 16.80 -17.95
C GLY A 323 -1.99 16.89 -16.46
N LEU A 324 -2.88 16.36 -15.62
CA LEU A 324 -2.75 16.43 -14.17
C LEU A 324 -1.76 15.36 -13.67
N ASN A 325 -0.71 15.79 -12.97
CA ASN A 325 0.26 14.93 -12.32
C ASN A 325 0.16 15.12 -10.78
N ILE A 326 0.50 14.09 -10.04
CA ILE A 326 0.61 14.12 -8.56
C ILE A 326 2.09 14.06 -8.23
N VAL A 327 2.60 15.06 -7.51
CA VAL A 327 4.03 15.21 -7.23
C VAL A 327 4.27 15.20 -5.73
N LYS A 328 5.18 14.34 -5.28
CA LYS A 328 5.72 14.31 -3.91
C LYS A 328 7.00 15.12 -3.86
N TYR A 329 7.13 15.97 -2.85
CA TYR A 329 8.29 16.83 -2.63
C TYR A 329 9.12 16.38 -1.41
N SER A 330 10.36 16.86 -1.34
CA SER A 330 11.31 16.55 -0.24
C SER A 330 10.85 17.05 1.14
N ASP A 331 9.94 18.01 1.19
CA ASP A 331 9.30 18.52 2.40
C ASP A 331 8.11 17.65 2.87
N GLY A 332 7.87 16.50 2.20
CA GLY A 332 6.75 15.60 2.46
C GLY A 332 5.42 16.05 1.84
N SER A 333 5.36 17.24 1.23
CA SER A 333 4.13 17.71 0.58
C SER A 333 3.81 16.93 -0.69
N VAL A 334 2.51 16.78 -0.97
CA VAL A 334 2.00 16.18 -2.21
C VAL A 334 1.11 17.21 -2.91
N LYS A 335 1.44 17.53 -4.14
CA LYS A 335 0.71 18.55 -4.93
C LYS A 335 0.17 17.98 -6.22
N LYS A 336 -0.99 18.48 -6.64
CA LYS A 336 -1.51 18.28 -7.99
C LYS A 336 -0.89 19.34 -8.89
N VAL A 337 -0.13 18.92 -9.90
CA VAL A 337 0.55 19.81 -10.86
C VAL A 337 -0.02 19.56 -12.25
N PHE A 338 -0.54 20.59 -12.88
CA PHE A 338 -1.01 20.51 -14.26
C PHE A 338 0.15 20.82 -15.22
N VAL A 339 0.48 19.86 -16.06
CA VAL A 339 1.52 19.99 -17.10
C VAL A 339 0.84 20.29 -18.44
N GLN A 340 1.18 21.41 -19.05
CA GLN A 340 0.62 21.89 -20.32
C GLN A 340 1.19 21.16 -21.54
#